data_0fb132a65dbceae66f1e01a275b21e6f
#
_entry.id   0fb132a65dbceae66f1e01a275b21e6f
#
_cell.length_a   1.000
_cell.length_b   1.000
_cell.length_c   1.000
_cell.angle_alpha   90.00
_cell.angle_beta   90.00
_cell.angle_gamma   90.00
#
_symmetry.space_group_name_H-M   'P 1'
#
loop_
_entity.id
_entity.type
_entity.pdbx_description
1 polymer ?
#
loop_
_entity_poly.entity_id
_entity_poly.type
_entity_poly.pdbx_seq_one_letter_code
_entity_poly.pdbx_strand_id
1 'polypeptide(L)'
;MKVLSKGLIVVALFFGVWMLLSQIDFVKHFKVKEAKTGTEKTLGDVIWDEIENTETIILDDSIVNTLDSLLLPICKENGIERDSLKVHIIDKDEVNAFAMPDNHLVVYTGLIKECKNEQALLGVLGHEIAHIEGNHVMKKLSKEIGLSVLLSITTGSNGTVLREILKTLSSSAYDRSLETEADMQSVKYMLNANVDPRPFADFLYELSLDNEIHKYTYWVSTHPESEARAKTILNYLKNKKIKSKPILTKEAWEEFKEKVEDFE
;
A
#
# COMPACT_ATOMS: atom_id res chain seq x y z
N MET A 1 5.31 -49.40 35.00
CA MET A 1 4.94 -49.81 33.62
C MET A 1 3.57 -49.29 33.19
N LYS A 2 2.47 -49.50 33.95
CA LYS A 2 1.10 -49.07 33.54
C LYS A 2 0.88 -47.57 33.35
N VAL A 3 1.66 -46.69 33.99
CA VAL A 3 1.55 -45.22 33.87
C VAL A 3 2.25 -44.77 32.56
N LEU A 4 3.40 -45.31 32.27
CA LEU A 4 4.16 -44.97 31.05
C LEU A 4 3.41 -45.35 29.76
N SER A 5 2.76 -46.55 29.77
CA SER A 5 1.95 -46.99 28.62
C SER A 5 0.71 -46.11 28.39
N LYS A 6 0.07 -45.62 29.47
CA LYS A 6 -1.06 -44.67 29.35
C LYS A 6 -0.62 -43.33 28.79
N GLY A 7 0.55 -42.81 29.21
CA GLY A 7 1.13 -41.60 28.67
C GLY A 7 1.44 -41.68 27.17
N LEU A 8 2.02 -42.84 26.74
CA LEU A 8 2.31 -43.08 25.33
C LEU A 8 1.04 -43.13 24.46
N ILE A 9 -0.05 -43.71 24.99
CA ILE A 9 -1.34 -43.76 24.28
C ILE A 9 -1.91 -42.35 24.10
N VAL A 10 -1.86 -41.49 25.13
CA VAL A 10 -2.34 -40.12 25.03
C VAL A 10 -1.55 -39.31 24.00
N VAL A 11 -0.22 -39.45 24.00
CA VAL A 11 0.65 -38.78 23.02
C VAL A 11 0.36 -39.31 21.59
N ALA A 12 0.19 -40.59 21.41
CA ALA A 12 -0.14 -41.18 20.10
C ALA A 12 -1.51 -40.73 19.61
N LEU A 13 -2.52 -40.63 20.48
CA LEU A 13 -3.84 -40.06 20.13
C LEU A 13 -3.76 -38.59 19.76
N PHE A 14 -2.98 -37.79 20.50
CA PHE A 14 -2.77 -36.38 20.17
C PHE A 14 -2.13 -36.23 18.79
N PHE A 15 -1.07 -36.95 18.50
CA PHE A 15 -0.43 -36.93 17.17
C PHE A 15 -1.34 -37.47 16.06
N GLY A 16 -2.14 -38.51 16.33
CA GLY A 16 -3.13 -39.02 15.39
C GLY A 16 -4.20 -37.98 15.04
N VAL A 17 -4.77 -37.34 16.06
CA VAL A 17 -5.74 -36.24 15.86
C VAL A 17 -5.09 -35.06 15.13
N TRP A 18 -3.88 -34.67 15.53
CA TRP A 18 -3.15 -33.59 14.87
C TRP A 18 -2.88 -33.91 13.39
N MET A 19 -2.48 -35.15 13.08
CA MET A 19 -2.22 -35.62 11.71
C MET A 19 -3.50 -35.64 10.86
N LEU A 20 -4.64 -36.03 11.45
CA LEU A 20 -5.95 -35.96 10.77
C LEU A 20 -6.38 -34.53 10.53
N LEU A 21 -6.24 -33.65 11.51
CA LEU A 21 -6.57 -32.22 11.37
C LEU A 21 -5.66 -31.52 10.38
N SER A 22 -4.38 -31.86 10.29
CA SER A 22 -3.42 -31.26 9.35
C SER A 22 -3.70 -31.63 7.88
N GLN A 23 -4.51 -32.68 7.62
CA GLN A 23 -4.96 -33.00 6.25
C GLN A 23 -6.21 -32.23 5.80
N ILE A 24 -6.87 -31.58 6.72
CA ILE A 24 -8.03 -30.73 6.40
C ILE A 24 -7.53 -29.36 6.01
N ASP A 25 -7.74 -28.97 4.75
CA ASP A 25 -7.54 -27.61 4.30
C ASP A 25 -8.69 -26.74 4.85
N PHE A 26 -8.51 -26.29 6.11
CA PHE A 26 -9.49 -25.47 6.81
C PHE A 26 -9.82 -24.18 6.04
N VAL A 27 -8.83 -23.59 5.35
CA VAL A 27 -8.99 -22.36 4.58
C VAL A 27 -9.99 -22.58 3.44
N LYS A 28 -9.87 -23.73 2.74
CA LYS A 28 -10.76 -24.10 1.64
C LYS A 28 -12.12 -24.59 2.13
N HIS A 29 -12.13 -25.41 3.20
CA HIS A 29 -13.37 -26.01 3.72
C HIS A 29 -14.33 -24.99 4.34
N PHE A 30 -13.82 -24.01 5.05
CA PHE A 30 -14.62 -22.97 5.72
C PHE A 30 -14.80 -21.69 4.90
N LYS A 31 -14.44 -21.69 3.61
CA LYS A 31 -14.56 -20.49 2.74
C LYS A 31 -13.88 -19.26 3.35
N VAL A 32 -12.81 -19.45 4.10
CA VAL A 32 -12.10 -18.39 4.81
C VAL A 32 -11.66 -17.28 3.83
N LYS A 33 -11.28 -17.65 2.61
CA LYS A 33 -10.89 -16.69 1.59
C LYS A 33 -12.05 -15.79 1.16
N GLU A 34 -13.25 -16.34 0.95
CA GLU A 34 -14.45 -15.58 0.58
C GLU A 34 -14.90 -14.66 1.72
N ALA A 35 -14.90 -15.16 2.96
CA ALA A 35 -15.22 -14.37 4.14
C ALA A 35 -14.21 -13.23 4.36
N LYS A 36 -12.91 -13.50 4.14
CA LYS A 36 -11.85 -12.49 4.21
C LYS A 36 -12.06 -11.38 3.18
N THR A 37 -12.33 -11.74 1.93
CA THR A 37 -12.58 -10.78 0.84
C THR A 37 -13.82 -9.93 1.13
N GLY A 38 -14.90 -10.53 1.64
CA GLY A 38 -16.10 -9.81 2.03
C GLY A 38 -15.87 -8.80 3.16
N THR A 39 -15.11 -9.19 4.19
CA THR A 39 -14.74 -8.29 5.29
C THR A 39 -13.84 -7.16 4.80
N GLU A 40 -12.87 -7.46 3.95
CA GLU A 40 -11.95 -6.48 3.39
C GLU A 40 -12.68 -5.44 2.55
N LYS A 41 -13.62 -5.89 1.72
CA LYS A 41 -14.50 -5.00 0.93
C LYS A 41 -15.32 -4.08 1.82
N THR A 42 -16.08 -4.65 2.78
CA THR A 42 -16.90 -3.84 3.69
C THR A 42 -16.06 -2.83 4.48
N LEU A 43 -14.85 -3.23 4.89
CA LEU A 43 -13.93 -2.36 5.60
C LEU A 43 -13.44 -1.23 4.70
N GLY A 44 -13.08 -1.53 3.46
CA GLY A 44 -12.68 -0.53 2.45
C GLY A 44 -13.80 0.48 2.19
N ASP A 45 -15.01 0.00 1.94
CA ASP A 45 -16.18 0.85 1.69
C ASP A 45 -16.46 1.78 2.88
N VAL A 46 -16.50 1.26 4.12
CA VAL A 46 -16.79 2.09 5.32
C VAL A 46 -15.69 3.11 5.58
N ILE A 47 -14.41 2.76 5.36
CA ILE A 47 -13.29 3.70 5.52
C ILE A 47 -13.38 4.79 4.43
N TRP A 48 -13.69 4.40 3.20
CA TRP A 48 -13.80 5.35 2.10
C TRP A 48 -14.97 6.33 2.31
N ASP A 49 -16.12 5.84 2.75
CA ASP A 49 -17.28 6.69 3.07
C ASP A 49 -16.93 7.77 4.13
N GLU A 50 -16.12 7.44 5.13
CA GLU A 50 -15.68 8.43 6.14
C GLU A 50 -14.72 9.47 5.53
N ILE A 51 -13.79 9.04 4.68
CA ILE A 51 -12.85 9.94 3.99
C ILE A 51 -13.63 10.88 3.06
N GLU A 52 -14.53 10.35 2.24
CA GLU A 52 -15.34 11.12 1.30
C GLU A 52 -16.22 12.19 2.00
N ASN A 53 -16.64 11.90 3.24
CA ASN A 53 -17.42 12.85 4.04
C ASN A 53 -16.57 13.92 4.76
N THR A 54 -15.26 13.71 4.90
CA THR A 54 -14.38 14.56 5.73
C THR A 54 -13.30 15.28 4.94
N GLU A 55 -12.95 14.81 3.76
CA GLU A 55 -11.86 15.33 2.93
C GLU A 55 -12.38 15.86 1.59
N THR A 56 -11.64 16.76 0.96
CA THR A 56 -11.95 17.26 -0.38
C THR A 56 -11.37 16.33 -1.44
N ILE A 57 -12.25 15.68 -2.21
CA ILE A 57 -11.86 14.75 -3.26
C ILE A 57 -11.74 15.49 -4.58
N ILE A 58 -10.65 15.31 -5.30
CA ILE A 58 -10.48 15.85 -6.65
C ILE A 58 -11.16 14.92 -7.65
N LEU A 59 -12.16 15.47 -8.34
CA LEU A 59 -12.92 14.80 -9.39
C LEU A 59 -12.71 15.43 -10.77
N ASP A 60 -11.76 16.38 -10.90
CA ASP A 60 -11.42 16.96 -12.18
C ASP A 60 -10.87 15.93 -13.16
N ASP A 61 -11.58 15.74 -14.27
CA ASP A 61 -11.26 14.74 -15.28
C ASP A 61 -9.83 14.88 -15.82
N SER A 62 -9.30 16.10 -15.93
CA SER A 62 -7.95 16.31 -16.47
C SER A 62 -6.87 15.85 -15.51
N ILE A 63 -7.08 16.03 -14.21
CA ILE A 63 -6.17 15.58 -13.15
C ILE A 63 -6.27 14.06 -13.00
N VAL A 64 -7.49 13.53 -12.86
CA VAL A 64 -7.74 12.10 -12.68
C VAL A 64 -7.22 11.29 -13.88
N ASN A 65 -7.56 11.71 -15.12
CA ASN A 65 -7.11 11.01 -16.33
C ASN A 65 -5.59 11.07 -16.52
N THR A 66 -4.94 12.14 -16.10
CA THR A 66 -3.47 12.23 -16.17
C THR A 66 -2.82 11.23 -15.22
N LEU A 67 -3.28 11.16 -13.95
CA LEU A 67 -2.80 10.18 -13.00
C LEU A 67 -3.06 8.74 -13.48
N ASP A 68 -4.24 8.51 -14.07
CA ASP A 68 -4.60 7.22 -14.66
C ASP A 68 -3.67 6.82 -15.79
N SER A 69 -3.35 7.76 -16.68
CA SER A 69 -2.41 7.53 -17.80
C SER A 69 -1.01 7.14 -17.33
N LEU A 70 -0.57 7.64 -16.19
CA LEU A 70 0.69 7.27 -15.54
C LEU A 70 0.65 5.84 -14.99
N LEU A 71 -0.47 5.43 -14.39
CA LEU A 71 -0.62 4.10 -13.78
C LEU A 71 -0.83 2.98 -14.80
N LEU A 72 -1.46 3.29 -15.95
CA LEU A 72 -1.79 2.29 -16.97
C LEU A 72 -0.60 1.42 -17.41
N PRO A 73 0.59 1.97 -17.77
CA PRO A 73 1.75 1.15 -18.14
C PRO A 73 2.25 0.28 -16.99
N ILE A 74 2.23 0.80 -15.77
CA ILE A 74 2.62 0.05 -14.57
C ILE A 74 1.69 -1.16 -14.39
N CYS A 75 0.39 -0.96 -14.45
CA CYS A 75 -0.59 -2.02 -14.28
C CYS A 75 -0.49 -3.07 -15.41
N LYS A 76 -0.48 -2.61 -16.66
CA LYS A 76 -0.47 -3.46 -17.85
C LYS A 76 0.76 -4.38 -17.91
N GLU A 77 1.95 -3.82 -17.71
CA GLU A 77 3.21 -4.57 -17.86
C GLU A 77 3.47 -5.52 -16.66
N ASN A 78 2.67 -5.41 -15.60
CA ASN A 78 2.79 -6.23 -14.39
C ASN A 78 1.59 -7.15 -14.15
N GLY A 79 0.63 -7.19 -15.08
CA GLY A 79 -0.56 -8.04 -14.95
C GLY A 79 -1.50 -7.63 -13.81
N ILE A 80 -1.47 -6.34 -13.45
CA ILE A 80 -2.38 -5.75 -12.47
C ILE A 80 -3.60 -5.20 -13.22
N GLU A 81 -4.78 -5.62 -12.82
CA GLU A 81 -6.00 -5.09 -13.43
C GLU A 81 -6.24 -3.65 -12.95
N ARG A 82 -6.05 -2.66 -13.86
CA ARG A 82 -6.19 -1.24 -13.51
C ARG A 82 -7.56 -0.92 -12.90
N ASP A 83 -8.62 -1.50 -13.43
CA ASP A 83 -9.99 -1.29 -12.97
C ASP A 83 -10.25 -1.87 -11.57
N SER A 84 -9.38 -2.74 -11.09
CA SER A 84 -9.46 -3.25 -9.72
C SER A 84 -8.89 -2.27 -8.69
N LEU A 85 -8.06 -1.32 -9.11
CA LEU A 85 -7.49 -0.29 -8.24
C LEU A 85 -8.44 0.92 -8.18
N LYS A 86 -8.90 1.24 -6.99
CA LYS A 86 -9.73 2.40 -6.69
C LYS A 86 -8.81 3.57 -6.30
N VAL A 87 -8.41 4.37 -7.26
CA VAL A 87 -7.47 5.49 -7.06
C VAL A 87 -8.22 6.76 -6.76
N HIS A 88 -7.84 7.43 -5.67
CA HIS A 88 -8.47 8.65 -5.19
C HIS A 88 -7.43 9.74 -4.98
N ILE A 89 -7.73 10.96 -5.40
CA ILE A 89 -6.89 12.13 -5.16
C ILE A 89 -7.60 13.01 -4.14
N ILE A 90 -6.90 13.33 -3.07
CA ILE A 90 -7.40 14.20 -1.99
C ILE A 90 -6.62 15.50 -2.02
N ASP A 91 -7.34 16.63 -1.98
CA ASP A 91 -6.72 17.93 -1.86
C ASP A 91 -6.19 18.13 -0.44
N LYS A 92 -4.88 17.94 -0.30
CA LYS A 92 -4.18 18.02 0.98
C LYS A 92 -2.69 18.27 0.76
N ASP A 93 -2.13 19.30 1.40
CA ASP A 93 -0.74 19.70 1.23
C ASP A 93 0.29 18.75 1.85
N GLU A 94 -0.16 17.76 2.62
CA GLU A 94 0.72 16.74 3.18
C GLU A 94 1.34 15.88 2.07
N VAL A 95 2.63 15.62 2.15
CA VAL A 95 3.31 14.70 1.23
C VAL A 95 3.01 13.28 1.67
N ASN A 96 1.96 12.68 1.10
CA ASN A 96 1.54 11.33 1.47
C ASN A 96 0.77 10.62 0.34
N ALA A 97 0.84 9.29 0.36
CA ALA A 97 -0.08 8.37 -0.28
C ALA A 97 -0.19 7.14 0.62
N PHE A 98 -1.29 6.43 0.56
CA PHE A 98 -1.44 5.19 1.32
C PHE A 98 -2.45 4.24 0.70
N ALA A 99 -2.17 2.96 0.87
CA ALA A 99 -3.08 1.90 0.50
C ALA A 99 -4.12 1.64 1.60
N MET A 100 -5.34 1.29 1.20
CA MET A 100 -6.43 0.89 2.08
C MET A 100 -6.99 -0.48 1.68
N PRO A 101 -7.80 -1.13 2.54
CA PRO A 101 -8.50 -2.37 2.17
C PRO A 101 -9.32 -2.21 0.88
N ASP A 102 -9.56 -3.32 0.19
CA ASP A 102 -10.33 -3.39 -1.06
C ASP A 102 -9.73 -2.58 -2.22
N ASN A 103 -8.40 -2.59 -2.31
CA ASN A 103 -7.60 -2.00 -3.38
C ASN A 103 -7.75 -0.47 -3.54
N HIS A 104 -8.15 0.23 -2.49
CA HIS A 104 -8.14 1.68 -2.52
C HIS A 104 -6.70 2.20 -2.40
N LEU A 105 -6.36 3.15 -3.25
CA LEU A 105 -5.10 3.90 -3.25
C LEU A 105 -5.43 5.38 -3.12
N VAL A 106 -5.05 5.97 -2.00
CA VAL A 106 -5.22 7.40 -1.74
C VAL A 106 -3.92 8.15 -2.05
N VAL A 107 -4.04 9.25 -2.76
CA VAL A 107 -2.92 10.11 -3.18
C VAL A 107 -3.24 11.55 -2.77
N TYR A 108 -2.37 12.18 -2.00
CA TYR A 108 -2.54 13.59 -1.63
C TYR A 108 -1.91 14.51 -2.68
N THR A 109 -2.53 15.66 -2.92
CA THR A 109 -2.00 16.69 -3.83
C THR A 109 -0.59 17.11 -3.46
N GLY A 110 -0.28 17.20 -2.16
CA GLY A 110 1.05 17.52 -1.67
C GLY A 110 2.14 16.56 -2.17
N LEU A 111 1.84 15.28 -2.33
CA LEU A 111 2.79 14.32 -2.92
C LEU A 111 3.04 14.62 -4.40
N ILE A 112 1.99 14.90 -5.17
CA ILE A 112 2.10 15.23 -6.61
C ILE A 112 2.93 16.49 -6.80
N LYS A 113 2.64 17.54 -6.03
CA LYS A 113 3.34 18.82 -6.03
C LYS A 113 4.84 18.66 -5.69
N GLU A 114 5.16 17.77 -4.75
CA GLU A 114 6.53 17.53 -4.27
C GLU A 114 7.38 16.70 -5.22
N CYS A 115 6.80 15.76 -5.94
CA CYS A 115 7.54 14.94 -6.88
C CYS A 115 8.15 15.79 -8.01
N LYS A 116 9.48 15.66 -8.21
CA LYS A 116 10.21 16.41 -9.25
C LYS A 116 9.87 15.96 -10.67
N ASN A 117 9.39 14.74 -10.80
CA ASN A 117 9.05 14.12 -12.08
C ASN A 117 8.07 12.96 -11.86
N GLU A 118 7.45 12.53 -12.95
CA GLU A 118 6.50 11.41 -12.96
C GLU A 118 7.09 10.10 -12.42
N GLN A 119 8.40 9.88 -12.63
CA GLN A 119 9.05 8.64 -12.20
C GLN A 119 9.13 8.55 -10.67
N ALA A 120 9.37 9.67 -10.00
CA ALA A 120 9.34 9.74 -8.54
C ALA A 120 7.94 9.39 -8.02
N LEU A 121 6.91 10.03 -8.59
CA LEU A 121 5.51 9.74 -8.24
C LEU A 121 5.16 8.27 -8.51
N LEU A 122 5.52 7.74 -9.68
CA LEU A 122 5.26 6.33 -10.03
C LEU A 122 5.97 5.34 -9.12
N GLY A 123 7.14 5.70 -8.62
CA GLY A 123 7.85 4.90 -7.61
C GLY A 123 7.07 4.78 -6.31
N VAL A 124 6.52 5.90 -5.83
CA VAL A 124 5.67 5.94 -4.64
C VAL A 124 4.36 5.19 -4.87
N LEU A 125 3.66 5.45 -5.97
CA LEU A 125 2.41 4.75 -6.29
C LEU A 125 2.62 3.25 -6.50
N GLY A 126 3.72 2.86 -7.14
CA GLY A 126 4.10 1.45 -7.28
C GLY A 126 4.39 0.78 -5.94
N HIS A 127 4.94 1.51 -4.98
CA HIS A 127 5.15 1.05 -3.61
C HIS A 127 3.81 0.81 -2.89
N GLU A 128 2.86 1.73 -3.00
CA GLU A 128 1.51 1.55 -2.43
C GLU A 128 0.77 0.39 -3.10
N ILE A 129 0.85 0.26 -4.43
CA ILE A 129 0.29 -0.89 -5.15
C ILE A 129 0.93 -2.20 -4.65
N ALA A 130 2.23 -2.21 -4.34
CA ALA A 130 2.87 -3.40 -3.78
C ALA A 130 2.35 -3.73 -2.37
N HIS A 131 1.98 -2.74 -1.55
CA HIS A 131 1.30 -2.97 -0.28
C HIS A 131 -0.09 -3.57 -0.46
N ILE A 132 -0.83 -3.17 -1.50
CA ILE A 132 -2.12 -3.76 -1.87
C ILE A 132 -1.93 -5.22 -2.29
N GLU A 133 -1.12 -5.47 -3.32
CA GLU A 133 -0.88 -6.80 -3.89
C GLU A 133 -0.28 -7.79 -2.87
N GLY A 134 0.62 -7.30 -1.99
CA GLY A 134 1.21 -8.07 -0.89
C GLY A 134 0.27 -8.32 0.29
N ASN A 135 -0.96 -7.76 0.26
CA ASN A 135 -1.91 -7.80 1.38
C ASN A 135 -1.30 -7.24 2.70
N HIS A 136 -0.40 -6.25 2.58
CA HIS A 136 0.29 -5.66 3.71
C HIS A 136 -0.65 -4.81 4.56
N VAL A 137 -1.64 -4.15 3.93
CA VAL A 137 -2.66 -3.34 4.59
C VAL A 137 -3.42 -4.15 5.63
N MET A 138 -3.97 -5.30 5.24
CA MET A 138 -4.72 -6.16 6.16
C MET A 138 -3.84 -6.82 7.21
N LYS A 139 -2.57 -7.12 6.87
CA LYS A 139 -1.58 -7.60 7.86
C LYS A 139 -1.33 -6.53 8.94
N LYS A 140 -1.10 -5.28 8.53
CA LYS A 140 -0.89 -4.13 9.42
C LYS A 140 -2.10 -3.90 10.31
N LEU A 141 -3.29 -3.77 9.72
CA LEU A 141 -4.54 -3.54 10.46
C LEU A 141 -4.84 -4.67 11.45
N SER A 142 -4.66 -5.92 11.06
CA SER A 142 -4.87 -7.07 11.95
C SER A 142 -3.90 -7.09 13.12
N LYS A 143 -2.66 -6.63 12.91
CA LYS A 143 -1.62 -6.54 13.94
C LYS A 143 -1.88 -5.40 14.92
N GLU A 144 -2.20 -4.21 14.43
CA GLU A 144 -2.32 -2.99 15.24
C GLU A 144 -3.69 -2.85 15.91
N ILE A 145 -4.76 -3.17 15.19
CA ILE A 145 -6.15 -2.99 15.63
C ILE A 145 -6.72 -4.31 16.21
N GLY A 146 -6.32 -5.44 15.65
CA GLY A 146 -6.83 -6.76 15.99
C GLY A 146 -8.04 -7.17 15.12
N LEU A 147 -8.02 -8.44 14.70
CA LEU A 147 -9.01 -8.98 13.76
C LEU A 147 -10.45 -8.92 14.30
N SER A 148 -10.65 -9.15 15.61
CA SER A 148 -11.99 -9.10 16.23
C SER A 148 -12.61 -7.70 16.18
N VAL A 149 -11.78 -6.67 16.31
CA VAL A 149 -12.24 -5.27 16.21
C VAL A 149 -12.56 -4.92 14.78
N LEU A 150 -11.72 -5.33 13.82
CA LEU A 150 -11.99 -5.12 12.39
C LEU A 150 -13.30 -5.81 11.95
N LEU A 151 -13.56 -7.02 12.45
CA LEU A 151 -14.82 -7.74 12.18
C LEU A 151 -16.03 -7.02 12.79
N SER A 152 -15.88 -6.34 13.94
CA SER A 152 -17.00 -5.62 14.56
C SER A 152 -17.50 -4.44 13.74
N ILE A 153 -16.66 -3.84 12.90
CA ILE A 153 -17.02 -2.73 12.01
C ILE A 153 -18.00 -3.19 10.92
N THR A 154 -17.84 -4.41 10.43
CA THR A 154 -18.73 -4.97 9.41
C THR A 154 -20.16 -5.24 9.91
N THR A 155 -20.35 -5.21 11.24
CA THR A 155 -21.66 -5.43 11.88
C THR A 155 -22.30 -4.17 12.44
N GLY A 156 -21.58 -3.05 12.44
CA GLY A 156 -22.09 -1.75 12.89
C GLY A 156 -20.94 -0.79 13.19
N SER A 157 -20.90 0.35 12.54
CA SER A 157 -19.77 1.29 12.65
C SER A 157 -19.68 1.91 14.04
N ASN A 158 -18.52 1.74 14.68
CA ASN A 158 -18.11 2.55 15.81
C ASN A 158 -17.15 3.63 15.30
N GLY A 159 -17.59 4.89 15.21
CA GLY A 159 -16.80 6.00 14.69
C GLY A 159 -15.46 6.23 15.40
N THR A 160 -15.30 5.75 16.65
CA THR A 160 -14.01 5.79 17.34
C THR A 160 -13.03 4.79 16.77
N VAL A 161 -13.49 3.57 16.48
CA VAL A 161 -12.67 2.51 15.87
C VAL A 161 -12.29 2.90 14.45
N LEU A 162 -13.22 3.50 13.70
CA LEU A 162 -12.97 3.96 12.34
C LEU A 162 -11.86 5.02 12.30
N ARG A 163 -11.90 6.00 13.20
CA ARG A 163 -10.81 7.00 13.34
C ARG A 163 -9.46 6.37 13.71
N GLU A 164 -9.44 5.35 14.56
CA GLU A 164 -8.21 4.64 14.89
C GLU A 164 -7.65 3.87 13.67
N ILE A 165 -8.52 3.29 12.85
CA ILE A 165 -8.11 2.65 11.59
C ILE A 165 -7.52 3.68 10.63
N LEU A 166 -8.20 4.80 10.39
CA LEU A 166 -7.71 5.88 9.54
C LEU A 166 -6.35 6.39 10.01
N LYS A 167 -6.21 6.62 11.31
CA LYS A 167 -4.93 6.99 11.91
C LYS A 167 -3.87 5.91 11.68
N THR A 168 -4.20 4.65 11.87
CA THR A 168 -3.26 3.53 11.63
C THR A 168 -2.81 3.47 10.18
N LEU A 169 -3.72 3.67 9.23
CA LEU A 169 -3.40 3.66 7.81
C LEU A 169 -2.48 4.83 7.41
N SER A 170 -2.80 6.04 7.90
CA SER A 170 -2.14 7.28 7.46
C SER A 170 -0.92 7.69 8.30
N SER A 171 -0.66 7.06 9.48
CA SER A 171 0.40 7.51 10.38
C SER A 171 1.19 6.42 11.10
N SER A 172 0.83 5.14 10.99
CA SER A 172 1.58 4.04 11.60
C SER A 172 2.51 3.37 10.60
N ALA A 173 3.72 3.03 11.05
CA ALA A 173 4.74 2.39 10.21
C ALA A 173 4.38 0.94 9.83
N TYR A 174 4.78 0.53 8.64
CA TYR A 174 4.86 -0.88 8.28
C TYR A 174 6.10 -1.54 8.88
N ASP A 175 6.08 -2.87 8.96
CA ASP A 175 7.27 -3.63 9.34
C ASP A 175 8.36 -3.45 8.25
N ARG A 176 9.63 -3.30 8.66
CA ARG A 176 10.77 -3.06 7.74
C ARG A 176 10.89 -4.08 6.59
N SER A 177 10.52 -5.33 6.86
CA SER A 177 10.52 -6.37 5.82
C SER A 177 9.47 -6.14 4.75
N LEU A 178 8.29 -5.62 5.14
CA LEU A 178 7.21 -5.27 4.21
C LEU A 178 7.57 -4.02 3.41
N GLU A 179 8.25 -3.04 4.03
CA GLU A 179 8.78 -1.88 3.32
C GLU A 179 9.80 -2.28 2.25
N THR A 180 10.77 -3.13 2.60
CA THR A 180 11.75 -3.64 1.63
C THR A 180 11.10 -4.43 0.51
N GLU A 181 10.10 -5.25 0.82
CA GLU A 181 9.33 -6.00 -0.17
C GLU A 181 8.60 -5.05 -1.12
N ALA A 182 7.90 -4.05 -0.59
CA ALA A 182 7.16 -3.05 -1.38
C ALA A 182 8.09 -2.22 -2.26
N ASP A 183 9.23 -1.75 -1.74
CA ASP A 183 10.23 -1.02 -2.54
C ASP A 183 10.75 -1.83 -3.71
N MET A 184 11.17 -3.06 -3.43
CA MET A 184 11.73 -3.91 -4.47
C MET A 184 10.69 -4.36 -5.49
N GLN A 185 9.43 -4.45 -5.08
CA GLN A 185 8.33 -4.74 -5.99
C GLN A 185 7.99 -3.52 -6.84
N SER A 186 7.93 -2.31 -6.26
CA SER A 186 7.79 -1.06 -7.00
C SER A 186 8.88 -0.90 -8.07
N VAL A 187 10.14 -1.12 -7.69
CA VAL A 187 11.28 -1.08 -8.63
C VAL A 187 11.08 -2.07 -9.79
N LYS A 188 10.58 -3.28 -9.52
CA LYS A 188 10.28 -4.26 -10.57
C LYS A 188 9.14 -3.79 -11.46
N TYR A 189 8.07 -3.24 -10.88
CA TYR A 189 6.94 -2.69 -11.64
C TYR A 189 7.40 -1.62 -12.62
N MET A 190 8.23 -0.67 -12.14
CA MET A 190 8.79 0.39 -12.98
C MET A 190 9.68 -0.16 -14.10
N LEU A 191 10.59 -1.09 -13.78
CA LEU A 191 11.48 -1.69 -14.79
C LEU A 191 10.71 -2.44 -15.88
N ASN A 192 9.67 -3.19 -15.51
CA ASN A 192 8.82 -3.91 -16.46
C ASN A 192 8.08 -2.94 -17.39
N ALA A 193 7.65 -1.80 -16.86
CA ALA A 193 7.00 -0.72 -17.62
C ALA A 193 8.00 0.18 -18.37
N ASN A 194 9.30 -0.13 -18.39
CA ASN A 194 10.36 0.70 -18.94
C ASN A 194 10.44 2.11 -18.35
N VAL A 195 10.14 2.25 -17.07
CA VAL A 195 10.28 3.47 -16.27
C VAL A 195 11.54 3.37 -15.42
N ASP A 196 12.31 4.47 -15.33
CA ASP A 196 13.52 4.50 -14.51
C ASP A 196 13.19 4.61 -13.01
N PRO A 197 13.60 3.66 -12.16
CA PRO A 197 13.32 3.74 -10.73
C PRO A 197 14.26 4.65 -9.94
N ARG A 198 15.33 5.19 -10.53
CA ARG A 198 16.29 6.03 -9.79
C ARG A 198 15.65 7.28 -9.19
N PRO A 199 14.74 8.01 -9.87
CA PRO A 199 14.06 9.14 -9.26
C PRO A 199 13.21 8.80 -8.02
N PHE A 200 12.72 7.57 -7.91
CA PHE A 200 12.07 7.10 -6.67
C PHE A 200 13.09 6.98 -5.52
N ALA A 201 14.27 6.43 -5.79
CA ALA A 201 15.32 6.37 -4.79
C ALA A 201 15.81 7.77 -4.40
N ASP A 202 15.92 8.70 -5.35
CA ASP A 202 16.29 10.07 -5.11
C ASP A 202 15.25 10.78 -4.22
N PHE A 203 13.95 10.56 -4.49
CA PHE A 203 12.85 11.06 -3.65
C PHE A 203 12.95 10.53 -2.22
N LEU A 204 13.15 9.23 -2.02
CA LEU A 204 13.34 8.65 -0.68
C LEU A 204 14.56 9.24 0.04
N TYR A 205 15.65 9.49 -0.70
CA TYR A 205 16.85 10.11 -0.13
C TYR A 205 16.59 11.55 0.30
N GLU A 206 15.91 12.34 -0.51
CA GLU A 206 15.54 13.73 -0.19
C GLU A 206 14.68 13.81 1.07
N LEU A 207 13.69 12.92 1.21
CA LEU A 207 12.88 12.81 2.43
C LEU A 207 13.73 12.53 3.69
N SER A 208 14.88 11.85 3.54
CA SER A 208 15.76 11.54 4.67
C SER A 208 16.64 12.72 5.11
N LEU A 209 16.83 13.69 4.25
CA LEU A 209 17.67 14.89 4.52
C LEU A 209 16.91 15.97 5.29
N ASP A 210 15.58 15.94 5.24
CA ASP A 210 14.74 17.02 5.75
C ASP A 210 14.23 16.71 7.15
N ASN A 211 14.96 17.17 8.16
CA ASN A 211 14.62 17.03 9.57
C ASN A 211 13.70 18.13 10.12
N GLU A 212 13.36 19.15 9.33
CA GLU A 212 12.70 20.37 9.83
C GLU A 212 11.31 20.64 9.22
N ILE A 213 10.93 19.98 8.12
CA ILE A 213 9.68 20.28 7.44
C ILE A 213 8.58 19.29 7.87
N HIS A 214 7.58 19.80 8.58
CA HIS A 214 6.36 19.08 8.97
C HIS A 214 5.65 18.38 7.79
N LYS A 215 5.88 18.86 6.58
CA LYS A 215 5.29 18.38 5.32
C LYS A 215 5.58 16.89 5.03
N TYR A 216 6.77 16.38 5.38
CA TYR A 216 7.17 14.99 5.13
C TYR A 216 6.94 14.05 6.31
N THR A 217 6.51 14.59 7.45
CA THR A 217 6.35 13.83 8.69
C THR A 217 5.43 12.62 8.50
N TYR A 218 4.38 12.77 7.73
CA TYR A 218 3.40 11.70 7.51
C TYR A 218 4.00 10.54 6.71
N TRP A 219 4.62 10.81 5.56
CA TRP A 219 5.27 9.77 4.76
C TRP A 219 6.38 9.06 5.55
N VAL A 220 7.26 9.82 6.18
CA VAL A 220 8.39 9.25 6.96
C VAL A 220 7.89 8.45 8.17
N SER A 221 6.77 8.84 8.78
CA SER A 221 6.19 8.09 9.91
C SER A 221 5.59 6.76 9.49
N THR A 222 4.98 6.69 8.32
CA THR A 222 4.38 5.45 7.77
C THR A 222 5.41 4.56 7.07
N HIS A 223 6.45 5.16 6.49
CA HIS A 223 7.47 4.50 5.68
C HIS A 223 8.89 4.89 6.17
N PRO A 224 9.35 4.38 7.33
CA PRO A 224 10.60 4.79 7.94
C PRO A 224 11.83 4.33 7.15
N GLU A 225 13.02 4.83 7.59
CA GLU A 225 14.33 4.45 7.06
C GLU A 225 14.58 4.80 5.59
N SER A 226 14.02 5.93 5.13
CA SER A 226 14.08 6.37 3.73
C SER A 226 15.48 6.37 3.12
N GLU A 227 16.54 6.76 3.88
CA GLU A 227 17.93 6.73 3.41
C GLU A 227 18.43 5.30 3.13
N ALA A 228 18.17 4.36 4.03
CA ALA A 228 18.60 2.97 3.88
C ALA A 228 17.87 2.30 2.70
N ARG A 229 16.57 2.62 2.51
CA ARG A 229 15.74 2.18 1.42
C ARG A 229 16.27 2.70 0.07
N ALA A 230 16.54 4.00 -0.03
CA ALA A 230 17.14 4.61 -1.20
C ALA A 230 18.47 3.93 -1.60
N LYS A 231 19.36 3.71 -0.63
CA LYS A 231 20.63 3.00 -0.86
C LYS A 231 20.42 1.57 -1.37
N THR A 232 19.43 0.85 -0.85
CA THR A 232 19.10 -0.51 -1.28
C THR A 232 18.66 -0.54 -2.74
N ILE A 233 17.77 0.37 -3.13
CA ILE A 233 17.29 0.53 -4.51
C ILE A 233 18.47 0.86 -5.44
N LEU A 234 19.28 1.88 -5.11
CA LEU A 234 20.42 2.28 -5.94
C LEU A 234 21.45 1.17 -6.11
N ASN A 235 21.74 0.40 -5.05
CA ASN A 235 22.63 -0.74 -5.12
C ASN A 235 22.08 -1.84 -6.05
N TYR A 236 20.77 -2.11 -5.99
CA TYR A 236 20.13 -3.06 -6.90
C TYR A 236 20.21 -2.62 -8.37
N LEU A 237 20.17 -1.30 -8.62
CA LEU A 237 20.17 -0.72 -9.97
C LEU A 237 21.57 -0.53 -10.54
N LYS A 238 22.64 -0.54 -9.73
CA LYS A 238 24.02 -0.14 -10.06
C LYS A 238 24.57 -0.72 -11.37
N ASN A 239 24.23 -1.97 -11.67
CA ASN A 239 24.75 -2.66 -12.86
C ASN A 239 23.66 -2.95 -13.91
N LYS A 240 22.48 -2.35 -13.76
CA LYS A 240 21.38 -2.57 -14.68
C LYS A 240 21.39 -1.53 -15.81
N LYS A 241 21.27 -2.00 -17.03
CA LYS A 241 21.01 -1.11 -18.18
C LYS A 241 19.50 -0.85 -18.22
N ILE A 242 19.10 0.34 -17.79
CA ILE A 242 17.70 0.74 -17.76
C ILE A 242 17.38 1.39 -19.11
N LYS A 243 16.40 0.80 -19.80
CA LYS A 243 15.78 1.45 -20.96
C LYS A 243 14.55 2.17 -20.41
N SER A 244 14.62 3.49 -20.38
CA SER A 244 13.51 4.29 -19.87
C SER A 244 12.94 5.15 -20.99
N LYS A 245 11.60 5.27 -20.96
CA LYS A 245 10.87 6.26 -21.75
C LYS A 245 9.93 7.00 -20.79
N PRO A 246 9.89 8.33 -20.85
CA PRO A 246 8.88 9.07 -20.13
C PRO A 246 7.48 8.69 -20.65
N ILE A 247 6.50 8.66 -19.75
CA ILE A 247 5.08 8.46 -20.10
C ILE A 247 4.49 9.79 -20.50
N LEU A 248 4.79 10.85 -19.73
CA LEU A 248 4.45 12.23 -20.07
C LEU A 248 5.68 12.97 -20.63
N THR A 249 5.45 13.99 -21.46
CA THR A 249 6.49 14.97 -21.75
C THR A 249 6.74 15.83 -20.51
N LYS A 250 7.87 16.54 -20.47
CA LYS A 250 8.17 17.44 -19.37
C LYS A 250 7.10 18.54 -19.21
N GLU A 251 6.64 19.06 -20.35
CA GLU A 251 5.60 20.08 -20.41
C GLU A 251 4.27 19.55 -19.85
N ALA A 252 3.88 18.31 -20.21
CA ALA A 252 2.66 17.68 -19.71
C ALA A 252 2.74 17.37 -18.21
N TRP A 253 3.94 17.04 -17.68
CA TRP A 253 4.16 16.87 -16.26
C TRP A 253 4.01 18.18 -15.49
N GLU A 254 4.60 19.27 -15.97
CA GLU A 254 4.47 20.59 -15.34
C GLU A 254 3.02 21.10 -15.42
N GLU A 255 2.34 20.95 -16.58
CA GLU A 255 0.91 21.27 -16.71
C GLU A 255 0.04 20.49 -15.73
N PHE A 256 0.34 19.20 -15.51
CA PHE A 256 -0.36 18.38 -14.52
C PHE A 256 -0.18 18.94 -13.12
N LYS A 257 1.05 19.30 -12.74
CA LYS A 257 1.32 19.91 -11.43
C LYS A 257 0.64 21.25 -11.24
N GLU A 258 0.68 22.13 -12.25
CA GLU A 258 -0.02 23.43 -12.24
C GLU A 258 -1.52 23.24 -12.00
N LYS A 259 -2.17 22.28 -12.71
CA LYS A 259 -3.60 21.99 -12.49
C LYS A 259 -3.89 21.49 -11.07
N VAL A 260 -2.98 20.72 -10.47
CA VAL A 260 -3.13 20.26 -9.08
C VAL A 260 -2.89 21.39 -8.08
N GLU A 261 -2.01 22.37 -8.40
CA GLU A 261 -1.76 23.55 -7.57
C GLU A 261 -2.93 24.55 -7.62
N ASP A 262 -3.54 24.71 -8.79
CA ASP A 262 -4.63 25.67 -9.04
C ASP A 262 -6.01 25.11 -8.69
N PHE A 263 -6.08 23.87 -8.20
CA PHE A 263 -7.34 23.27 -7.77
C PHE A 263 -7.81 23.93 -6.46
N GLU A 264 -8.91 24.71 -6.55
CA GLU A 264 -9.63 25.34 -5.43
C GLU A 264 -11.00 24.69 -5.18
#